data_60ea613d2cc0afe51d193e0786cbab3b
#
_entry.id   60ea613d2cc0afe51d193e0786cbab3b
#
_cell.length_a   1.000
_cell.length_b   1.000
_cell.length_c   1.000
_cell.angle_alpha   90.00
_cell.angle_beta   90.00
_cell.angle_gamma   90.00
#
_symmetry.space_group_name_H-M   'P 1'
#
loop_
_entity.id
_entity.type
_entity.pdbx_description
1 polymer ?
#
loop_
_entity_poly.entity_id
_entity_poly.type
_entity_poly.pdbx_seq_one_letter_code
_entity_poly.pdbx_strand_id
1 'polypeptide(L)'
;MPAQIKHLVVLMMENRSFDHMLGFMKSATYGIDGLDGTQMDRDSAGEPVQVNKAAQYSGDLPHDPSHDFEDVMEQMFGVQAPPIGQQPDMSGFVKNYERFTHDRVKASAIMNCFDPVNLPVLATLASSYAVCDRWFSSVPGSTLPNRAYAHAGSSRGRLDLSPDFLGGFHTVYEVLFKNGVSSTIFYEDWSAALSFEALLLHNQAQFFAEYARFPDLVKQNKLPSYCFIEPRYNPQDSNGISLPPNDQHPPDHDIAEGEQLIRTVYNDLRRNDDVWKSSILAIVYDEHGGLYDHVAPPRCVSPDGIVCPSPAFDFTWLGPRVPAIIVSPYVQAGQIDHANDYDHTSLIATAMKLFAGNAWPSDVLGKRAQAAKTFDSILDLTLQPRMEFPNFANPPAAAMTATVPQIAAAAAPLSKLQLDAMAQAKALHERLLPDLQTSQDPSNIEDEQALGQYLTDVKNSLQQLGAGVRSNGN
;
A
#
# COMPACT_ATOMS: atom_id res chain seq x y z
N MET A 1 34.66 8.47 -1.93
CA MET A 1 34.14 7.12 -1.70
C MET A 1 32.82 7.07 -2.42
N PRO A 2 32.42 5.95 -3.05
CA PRO A 2 31.08 5.86 -3.63
C PRO A 2 30.03 6.12 -2.55
N ALA A 3 28.90 6.69 -2.95
CA ALA A 3 27.78 6.94 -2.05
C ALA A 3 27.29 5.60 -1.47
N GLN A 4 26.89 5.64 -0.19
CA GLN A 4 26.33 4.47 0.49
C GLN A 4 24.91 4.77 0.90
N ILE A 5 23.99 3.91 0.51
CA ILE A 5 22.61 3.97 0.99
C ILE A 5 22.58 3.45 2.44
N LYS A 6 21.99 4.23 3.32
CA LYS A 6 21.84 3.94 4.75
C LYS A 6 20.38 3.80 5.17
N HIS A 7 19.48 4.35 4.37
CA HIS A 7 18.05 4.39 4.69
C HIS A 7 17.22 3.94 3.48
N LEU A 8 16.35 2.98 3.69
CA LEU A 8 15.25 2.63 2.80
C LEU A 8 13.95 3.00 3.53
N VAL A 9 13.25 3.98 3.00
CA VAL A 9 11.95 4.43 3.48
C VAL A 9 10.89 3.93 2.49
N VAL A 10 9.90 3.21 2.98
CA VAL A 10 8.74 2.76 2.21
C VAL A 10 7.53 3.55 2.68
N LEU A 11 6.82 4.18 1.78
CA LEU A 11 5.46 4.71 2.00
C LEU A 11 4.51 3.80 1.22
N MET A 12 3.62 3.09 1.91
CA MET A 12 2.64 2.23 1.28
C MET A 12 1.25 2.83 1.40
N MET A 13 0.71 3.23 0.24
CA MET A 13 -0.64 3.78 0.09
C MET A 13 -1.66 2.68 -0.18
N GLU A 14 -2.93 3.02 -0.35
CA GLU A 14 -4.06 2.08 -0.43
C GLU A 14 -4.73 2.04 -1.81
N ASN A 15 -4.95 0.83 -2.27
CA ASN A 15 -6.01 0.39 -3.16
C ASN A 15 -6.15 1.21 -4.46
N ARG A 16 -5.04 1.42 -5.21
CA ARG A 16 -5.09 2.06 -6.53
C ARG A 16 -4.26 1.30 -7.55
N SER A 17 -4.82 1.06 -8.75
CA SER A 17 -4.07 0.46 -9.84
C SER A 17 -3.06 1.42 -10.47
N PHE A 18 -2.06 0.87 -11.14
CA PHE A 18 -1.09 1.66 -11.88
C PHE A 18 -1.76 2.52 -12.95
N ASP A 19 -2.64 1.94 -13.75
CA ASP A 19 -3.31 2.66 -14.82
C ASP A 19 -4.23 3.76 -14.29
N HIS A 20 -4.93 3.50 -13.19
CA HIS A 20 -5.81 4.49 -12.58
C HIS A 20 -5.06 5.77 -12.17
N MET A 21 -3.84 5.63 -11.62
CA MET A 21 -3.07 6.76 -11.11
C MET A 21 -2.07 7.31 -12.13
N LEU A 22 -1.33 6.46 -12.82
CA LEU A 22 -0.20 6.86 -13.66
C LEU A 22 -0.37 6.52 -15.15
N GLY A 23 -1.39 5.75 -15.52
CA GLY A 23 -1.55 5.24 -16.89
C GLY A 23 -1.51 6.35 -17.95
N PHE A 24 -2.22 7.45 -17.74
CA PHE A 24 -2.25 8.57 -18.66
C PHE A 24 -1.02 9.49 -18.63
N MET A 25 0.03 9.16 -17.89
CA MET A 25 1.33 9.81 -18.06
C MET A 25 2.04 9.39 -19.35
N LYS A 26 1.60 8.30 -19.99
CA LYS A 26 2.15 7.85 -21.28
C LYS A 26 2.09 8.96 -22.32
N SER A 27 3.22 9.21 -22.96
CA SER A 27 3.34 10.22 -24.02
C SER A 27 4.47 9.84 -24.99
N ALA A 28 4.63 10.60 -26.06
CA ALA A 28 5.73 10.39 -27.01
C ALA A 28 7.13 10.55 -26.38
N THR A 29 7.23 11.28 -25.27
CA THR A 29 8.49 11.55 -24.55
C THR A 29 8.60 10.86 -23.20
N TYR A 30 7.53 10.22 -22.74
CA TYR A 30 7.50 9.47 -21.50
C TYR A 30 6.81 8.12 -21.73
N GLY A 31 7.63 7.11 -21.99
CA GLY A 31 7.21 5.85 -22.59
C GLY A 31 6.82 4.77 -21.57
N ILE A 32 6.16 5.11 -20.46
CA ILE A 32 5.63 4.10 -19.52
C ILE A 32 4.65 3.15 -20.22
N ASP A 33 4.53 1.92 -19.74
CA ASP A 33 3.51 0.98 -20.18
C ASP A 33 2.16 1.36 -19.54
N GLY A 34 1.54 2.38 -20.13
CA GLY A 34 0.32 3.03 -19.65
C GLY A 34 -0.71 3.21 -20.76
N LEU A 35 -1.64 4.12 -20.53
CA LEU A 35 -2.85 4.32 -21.33
C LEU A 35 -2.65 5.35 -22.45
N ASP A 36 -3.22 5.07 -23.62
CA ASP A 36 -3.33 6.01 -24.74
C ASP A 36 -4.78 6.37 -25.07
N GLY A 37 -5.75 5.85 -24.29
CA GLY A 37 -7.17 6.07 -24.45
C GLY A 37 -7.85 5.07 -25.40
N THR A 38 -7.13 4.08 -25.93
CA THR A 38 -7.71 3.02 -26.79
C THR A 38 -8.08 1.76 -26.02
N GLN A 39 -7.59 1.62 -24.78
CA GLN A 39 -7.88 0.47 -23.95
C GLN A 39 -9.36 0.44 -23.58
N MET A 40 -9.93 -0.76 -23.53
CA MET A 40 -11.35 -0.96 -23.24
C MET A 40 -11.55 -2.27 -22.46
N ASP A 41 -12.62 -2.30 -21.70
CA ASP A 41 -13.21 -3.51 -21.15
C ASP A 41 -14.67 -3.64 -21.63
N ARG A 42 -15.35 -4.73 -21.25
CA ARG A 42 -16.73 -4.98 -21.66
C ARG A 42 -17.65 -5.14 -20.47
N ASP A 43 -18.84 -4.57 -20.60
CA ASP A 43 -19.91 -4.81 -19.64
C ASP A 43 -20.54 -6.22 -19.78
N SER A 44 -21.52 -6.53 -18.94
CA SER A 44 -22.20 -7.84 -18.94
C SER A 44 -22.96 -8.16 -20.23
N ALA A 45 -23.31 -7.15 -21.04
CA ALA A 45 -23.94 -7.33 -22.35
C ALA A 45 -22.92 -7.41 -23.49
N GLY A 46 -21.62 -7.29 -23.20
CA GLY A 46 -20.55 -7.30 -24.19
C GLY A 46 -20.29 -5.96 -24.88
N GLU A 47 -20.93 -4.87 -24.43
CA GLU A 47 -20.68 -3.53 -24.95
C GLU A 47 -19.35 -2.97 -24.46
N PRO A 48 -18.56 -2.31 -25.32
CA PRO A 48 -17.26 -1.78 -24.95
C PRO A 48 -17.40 -0.54 -24.06
N VAL A 49 -16.58 -0.50 -23.00
CA VAL A 49 -16.39 0.65 -22.12
C VAL A 49 -14.92 1.07 -22.21
N GLN A 50 -14.68 2.27 -22.71
CA GLN A 50 -13.33 2.77 -22.97
C GLN A 50 -12.78 3.50 -21.75
N VAL A 51 -11.47 3.38 -21.50
CA VAL A 51 -10.77 4.19 -20.50
C VAL A 51 -10.87 5.67 -20.84
N ASN A 52 -10.94 6.48 -19.80
CA ASN A 52 -11.02 7.93 -19.95
C ASN A 52 -10.34 8.65 -18.77
N LYS A 53 -10.22 9.99 -18.85
CA LYS A 53 -9.57 10.83 -17.85
C LYS A 53 -10.57 11.51 -16.89
N ALA A 54 -11.60 10.79 -16.48
CA ALA A 54 -12.70 11.37 -15.69
C ALA A 54 -12.66 11.04 -14.20
N ALA A 55 -11.61 10.36 -13.71
CA ALA A 55 -11.46 10.09 -12.29
C ALA A 55 -11.44 11.39 -11.47
N GLN A 56 -12.12 11.38 -10.33
CA GLN A 56 -12.24 12.50 -9.41
C GLN A 56 -11.56 12.16 -8.08
N TYR A 57 -11.31 13.17 -7.27
CA TYR A 57 -10.67 13.00 -5.97
C TYR A 57 -11.51 12.17 -4.99
N SER A 58 -12.83 12.27 -5.10
CA SER A 58 -13.79 11.49 -4.34
C SER A 58 -15.15 11.49 -5.05
N GLY A 59 -15.99 10.49 -4.78
CA GLY A 59 -17.40 10.47 -5.17
C GLY A 59 -17.72 10.11 -6.61
N ASP A 60 -16.75 9.71 -7.45
CA ASP A 60 -16.99 9.19 -8.79
C ASP A 60 -17.32 7.69 -8.82
N LEU A 61 -16.94 6.97 -7.78
CA LEU A 61 -17.25 5.56 -7.60
C LEU A 61 -18.45 5.42 -6.65
N PRO A 62 -19.60 4.91 -7.11
CA PRO A 62 -20.81 4.80 -6.28
C PRO A 62 -20.74 3.75 -5.18
N HIS A 63 -19.78 2.84 -5.25
CA HIS A 63 -19.51 1.80 -4.28
C HIS A 63 -18.01 1.54 -4.20
N ASP A 64 -17.54 0.96 -3.09
CA ASP A 64 -16.20 0.40 -2.98
C ASP A 64 -16.06 -0.73 -4.01
N PRO A 65 -15.11 -0.63 -4.96
CA PRO A 65 -14.90 -1.72 -5.91
C PRO A 65 -14.35 -2.94 -5.19
N SER A 66 -14.97 -4.10 -5.40
CA SER A 66 -14.50 -5.30 -4.73
C SER A 66 -13.10 -5.70 -5.20
N HIS A 67 -12.27 -6.03 -4.23
CA HIS A 67 -10.91 -6.53 -4.39
C HIS A 67 -10.67 -7.81 -3.57
N ASP A 68 -11.75 -8.51 -3.22
CA ASP A 68 -11.66 -9.87 -2.68
C ASP A 68 -11.15 -10.85 -3.76
N PHE A 69 -10.54 -11.95 -3.35
CA PHE A 69 -9.82 -12.87 -4.25
C PHE A 69 -10.63 -13.28 -5.48
N GLU A 70 -11.87 -13.74 -5.30
CA GLU A 70 -12.72 -14.19 -6.41
C GLU A 70 -13.07 -13.06 -7.38
N ASP A 71 -13.21 -11.84 -6.87
CA ASP A 71 -13.51 -10.67 -7.67
C ASP A 71 -12.26 -10.23 -8.47
N VAL A 72 -11.10 -10.26 -7.85
CA VAL A 72 -9.83 -10.00 -8.56
C VAL A 72 -9.57 -11.07 -9.62
N MET A 73 -9.90 -12.33 -9.35
CA MET A 73 -9.81 -13.38 -10.37
C MET A 73 -10.78 -13.10 -11.55
N GLU A 74 -12.01 -12.61 -11.28
CA GLU A 74 -12.92 -12.20 -12.35
C GLU A 74 -12.37 -11.01 -13.14
N GLN A 75 -11.82 -10.01 -12.47
CA GLN A 75 -11.20 -8.83 -13.12
C GLN A 75 -10.06 -9.23 -14.05
N MET A 76 -9.21 -10.16 -13.60
CA MET A 76 -8.05 -10.63 -14.36
C MET A 76 -8.42 -11.60 -15.52
N PHE A 77 -9.41 -12.46 -15.33
CA PHE A 77 -9.68 -13.60 -16.23
C PHE A 77 -11.08 -13.57 -16.86
N GLY A 78 -11.90 -12.56 -16.57
CA GLY A 78 -13.30 -12.50 -16.97
C GLY A 78 -14.23 -13.50 -16.26
N VAL A 79 -13.70 -14.33 -15.37
CA VAL A 79 -14.42 -15.34 -14.57
C VAL A 79 -13.75 -15.53 -13.20
N GLN A 80 -14.55 -15.81 -12.16
CA GLN A 80 -14.03 -16.01 -10.79
C GLN A 80 -13.18 -17.28 -10.63
N ALA A 81 -13.50 -18.33 -11.39
CA ALA A 81 -12.79 -19.60 -11.36
C ALA A 81 -12.27 -19.94 -12.77
N PRO A 82 -11.12 -19.38 -13.16
CA PRO A 82 -10.57 -19.61 -14.49
C PRO A 82 -10.15 -21.07 -14.67
N PRO A 83 -10.35 -21.66 -15.86
CA PRO A 83 -9.85 -22.98 -16.20
C PRO A 83 -8.32 -23.06 -16.03
N ILE A 84 -7.84 -24.24 -15.67
CA ILE A 84 -6.39 -24.48 -15.54
C ILE A 84 -5.69 -24.15 -16.86
N GLY A 85 -4.68 -23.28 -16.78
CA GLY A 85 -3.88 -22.85 -17.93
C GLY A 85 -4.41 -21.63 -18.67
N GLN A 86 -5.56 -21.07 -18.29
CA GLN A 86 -6.00 -19.78 -18.81
C GLN A 86 -4.98 -18.70 -18.42
N GLN A 87 -4.70 -17.80 -19.34
CA GLN A 87 -3.90 -16.60 -19.07
C GLN A 87 -4.84 -15.44 -18.74
N PRO A 88 -4.45 -14.51 -17.85
CA PRO A 88 -5.23 -13.32 -17.58
C PRO A 88 -5.29 -12.44 -18.83
N ASP A 89 -6.47 -11.92 -19.14
CA ASP A 89 -6.73 -11.03 -20.27
C ASP A 89 -7.26 -9.65 -19.85
N MET A 90 -7.39 -9.44 -18.54
CA MET A 90 -7.81 -8.19 -17.91
C MET A 90 -9.19 -7.70 -18.39
N SER A 91 -10.13 -8.62 -18.61
CA SER A 91 -11.40 -8.37 -19.31
C SER A 91 -12.64 -8.39 -18.41
N GLY A 92 -12.47 -8.32 -17.09
CA GLY A 92 -13.58 -8.51 -16.16
C GLY A 92 -13.91 -7.35 -15.24
N PHE A 93 -13.24 -6.21 -15.33
CA PHE A 93 -13.41 -5.10 -14.37
C PHE A 93 -14.80 -4.48 -14.42
N VAL A 94 -15.28 -4.09 -15.60
CA VAL A 94 -16.61 -3.47 -15.75
C VAL A 94 -17.72 -4.45 -15.37
N LYS A 95 -17.62 -5.69 -15.83
CA LYS A 95 -18.58 -6.76 -15.51
C LYS A 95 -18.59 -7.07 -14.01
N ASN A 96 -17.44 -7.12 -13.36
CA ASN A 96 -17.32 -7.31 -11.92
C ASN A 96 -17.99 -6.17 -11.17
N TYR A 97 -17.65 -4.93 -11.50
CA TYR A 97 -18.18 -3.76 -10.81
C TYR A 97 -19.69 -3.57 -11.04
N GLU A 98 -20.23 -4.00 -12.19
CA GLU A 98 -21.67 -4.01 -12.47
C GLU A 98 -22.46 -4.84 -11.44
N ARG A 99 -21.87 -5.90 -10.88
CA ARG A 99 -22.55 -6.72 -9.86
C ARG A 99 -22.80 -5.95 -8.56
N PHE A 100 -21.95 -4.97 -8.25
CA PHE A 100 -22.07 -4.14 -7.04
C PHE A 100 -22.94 -2.90 -7.30
N THR A 101 -22.80 -2.28 -8.46
CA THR A 101 -23.58 -1.09 -8.81
C THR A 101 -25.02 -1.41 -9.24
N HIS A 102 -25.29 -2.63 -9.71
CA HIS A 102 -26.54 -3.04 -10.37
C HIS A 102 -26.97 -2.08 -11.50
N ASP A 103 -26.00 -1.38 -12.09
CA ASP A 103 -26.22 -0.34 -13.09
C ASP A 103 -25.02 -0.27 -14.04
N ARG A 104 -25.23 -0.62 -15.32
CA ARG A 104 -24.18 -0.66 -16.34
C ARG A 104 -23.52 0.71 -16.57
N VAL A 105 -24.30 1.80 -16.49
CA VAL A 105 -23.77 3.15 -16.67
C VAL A 105 -22.88 3.54 -15.49
N LYS A 106 -23.31 3.24 -14.26
CA LYS A 106 -22.51 3.49 -13.08
C LYS A 106 -21.24 2.61 -13.04
N ALA A 107 -21.36 1.36 -13.48
CA ALA A 107 -20.22 0.44 -13.54
C ALA A 107 -19.11 0.92 -14.48
N SER A 108 -19.43 1.73 -15.50
CA SER A 108 -18.42 2.31 -16.38
C SER A 108 -17.40 3.21 -15.65
N ALA A 109 -17.73 3.71 -14.46
CA ALA A 109 -16.84 4.53 -13.66
C ALA A 109 -15.53 3.82 -13.26
N ILE A 110 -15.51 2.47 -13.25
CA ILE A 110 -14.29 1.69 -12.97
C ILE A 110 -13.20 1.92 -14.02
N MET A 111 -13.56 2.41 -15.21
CA MET A 111 -12.65 2.75 -16.31
C MET A 111 -12.17 4.21 -16.28
N ASN A 112 -12.64 5.02 -15.31
CA ASN A 112 -12.13 6.37 -15.11
C ASN A 112 -10.72 6.28 -14.50
N CYS A 113 -9.77 7.01 -15.09
CA CYS A 113 -8.40 7.11 -14.61
C CYS A 113 -8.05 8.60 -14.46
N PHE A 114 -7.01 8.90 -13.69
CA PHE A 114 -6.61 10.28 -13.47
C PHE A 114 -5.90 10.87 -14.68
N ASP A 115 -6.27 12.13 -15.02
CA ASP A 115 -5.35 12.97 -15.78
C ASP A 115 -4.17 13.32 -14.86
N PRO A 116 -2.90 13.17 -15.31
CA PRO A 116 -1.72 13.49 -14.50
C PRO A 116 -1.70 14.90 -13.89
N VAL A 117 -2.38 15.86 -14.51
CA VAL A 117 -2.51 17.23 -13.97
C VAL A 117 -3.30 17.29 -12.66
N ASN A 118 -4.13 16.28 -12.40
CA ASN A 118 -4.90 16.13 -11.17
C ASN A 118 -4.13 15.39 -10.07
N LEU A 119 -2.93 14.90 -10.36
CA LEU A 119 -2.03 14.25 -9.38
C LEU A 119 -0.69 15.00 -9.32
N PRO A 120 -0.70 16.28 -8.89
CA PRO A 120 0.46 17.15 -9.03
C PRO A 120 1.70 16.69 -8.26
N VAL A 121 1.54 15.93 -7.18
CA VAL A 121 2.66 15.41 -6.40
C VAL A 121 3.14 14.08 -6.97
N LEU A 122 2.24 13.11 -7.12
CA LEU A 122 2.59 11.77 -7.60
C LEU A 122 3.18 11.83 -9.02
N ALA A 123 2.51 12.54 -9.95
CA ALA A 123 2.99 12.69 -11.32
C ALA A 123 4.32 13.48 -11.41
N THR A 124 4.51 14.48 -10.55
CA THR A 124 5.79 15.22 -10.48
C THR A 124 6.92 14.31 -9.97
N LEU A 125 6.68 13.50 -8.96
CA LEU A 125 7.69 12.55 -8.47
C LEU A 125 7.98 11.47 -9.52
N ALA A 126 6.96 10.94 -10.18
CA ALA A 126 7.11 9.98 -11.27
C ALA A 126 7.99 10.51 -12.40
N SER A 127 7.76 11.75 -12.85
CA SER A 127 8.56 12.39 -13.91
C SER A 127 9.95 12.84 -13.44
N SER A 128 10.12 13.09 -12.13
CA SER A 128 11.39 13.57 -11.56
C SER A 128 12.33 12.47 -11.12
N TYR A 129 11.82 11.26 -10.92
CA TYR A 129 12.58 10.09 -10.43
C TYR A 129 12.28 8.86 -11.28
N ALA A 130 12.31 7.65 -10.71
CA ALA A 130 12.06 6.42 -11.46
C ALA A 130 10.67 5.85 -11.18
N VAL A 131 10.01 5.41 -12.24
CA VAL A 131 8.78 4.61 -12.17
C VAL A 131 9.13 3.15 -12.48
N CYS A 132 8.63 2.23 -11.65
CA CYS A 132 8.60 0.79 -11.93
C CYS A 132 7.23 0.45 -12.48
N ASP A 133 7.05 0.46 -13.80
CA ASP A 133 5.75 0.21 -14.43
C ASP A 133 5.38 -1.27 -14.56
N ARG A 134 6.18 -2.13 -13.94
CA ARG A 134 5.93 -3.56 -13.75
C ARG A 134 6.01 -3.94 -12.27
N TRP A 135 5.40 -3.12 -11.40
CA TRP A 135 5.21 -3.48 -10.00
C TRP A 135 3.78 -4.00 -9.82
N PHE A 136 3.66 -5.21 -9.33
CA PHE A 136 2.42 -5.94 -9.16
C PHE A 136 2.09 -6.11 -7.68
N SER A 137 0.81 -6.17 -7.33
CA SER A 137 0.42 -6.67 -6.02
C SER A 137 0.85 -8.13 -5.87
N SER A 138 1.20 -8.55 -4.66
CA SER A 138 1.86 -9.85 -4.43
C SER A 138 0.93 -11.04 -4.56
N VAL A 139 -0.37 -10.79 -4.41
CA VAL A 139 -1.43 -11.79 -4.53
C VAL A 139 -2.67 -11.13 -5.12
N PRO A 140 -3.44 -11.81 -5.98
CA PRO A 140 -4.72 -11.31 -6.44
C PRO A 140 -5.72 -11.31 -5.27
N GLY A 141 -5.88 -10.18 -4.59
CA GLY A 141 -6.71 -10.09 -3.39
C GLY A 141 -6.50 -8.81 -2.62
N SER A 142 -7.06 -8.76 -1.43
CA SER A 142 -7.21 -7.57 -0.60
C SER A 142 -5.93 -7.11 0.09
N THR A 143 -6.05 -5.99 0.82
CA THR A 143 -5.01 -5.24 1.53
C THR A 143 -4.13 -6.08 2.43
N LEU A 144 -4.70 -6.79 3.42
CA LEU A 144 -3.88 -7.45 4.46
C LEU A 144 -3.04 -8.60 3.94
N PRO A 145 -3.51 -9.51 3.07
CA PRO A 145 -2.65 -10.47 2.40
C PRO A 145 -1.50 -9.81 1.65
N ASN A 146 -1.75 -8.74 0.88
CA ASN A 146 -0.72 -8.02 0.14
C ASN A 146 0.30 -7.35 1.05
N ARG A 147 -0.13 -6.71 2.13
CA ARG A 147 0.75 -6.14 3.15
C ARG A 147 1.58 -7.21 3.88
N ALA A 148 1.03 -8.42 4.07
CA ALA A 148 1.80 -9.53 4.62
C ALA A 148 3.02 -9.88 3.77
N TYR A 149 2.93 -9.77 2.45
CA TYR A 149 4.09 -9.96 1.58
C TYR A 149 5.14 -8.86 1.77
N ALA A 150 4.73 -7.62 2.01
CA ALA A 150 5.66 -6.51 2.28
C ALA A 150 6.40 -6.67 3.62
N HIS A 151 5.77 -7.26 4.62
CA HIS A 151 6.33 -7.40 5.97
C HIS A 151 6.97 -8.76 6.24
N ALA A 152 6.40 -9.85 5.68
CA ALA A 152 6.76 -11.22 6.01
C ALA A 152 7.07 -12.13 4.80
N GLY A 153 6.90 -11.62 3.58
CA GLY A 153 7.19 -12.35 2.35
C GLY A 153 6.16 -13.41 1.95
N SER A 154 5.09 -13.55 2.72
CA SER A 154 4.01 -14.52 2.50
C SER A 154 2.76 -14.14 3.28
N SER A 155 1.58 -14.49 2.77
CA SER A 155 0.32 -14.48 3.52
C SER A 155 0.00 -15.83 4.17
N ARG A 156 0.92 -16.81 4.08
CA ARG A 156 0.79 -18.18 4.64
C ARG A 156 -0.52 -18.86 4.24
N GLY A 157 -0.83 -18.82 2.96
CA GLY A 157 -2.01 -19.48 2.38
C GLY A 157 -3.33 -18.72 2.59
N ARG A 158 -3.29 -17.49 3.08
CA ARG A 158 -4.49 -16.68 3.30
C ARG A 158 -4.73 -15.72 2.14
N LEU A 159 -5.99 -15.58 1.79
CA LEU A 159 -6.49 -14.69 0.73
C LEU A 159 -7.33 -13.54 1.30
N ASP A 160 -7.66 -13.62 2.58
CA ASP A 160 -8.43 -12.65 3.35
C ASP A 160 -7.87 -12.51 4.76
N LEU A 161 -8.44 -11.62 5.57
CA LEU A 161 -8.20 -11.53 6.99
C LEU A 161 -9.02 -12.62 7.71
N SER A 162 -8.36 -13.66 8.16
CA SER A 162 -8.94 -14.59 9.13
C SER A 162 -8.44 -14.29 10.56
N PRO A 163 -9.18 -14.69 11.61
CA PRO A 163 -8.71 -14.56 13.01
C PRO A 163 -7.35 -15.22 13.27
N ASP A 164 -6.97 -16.22 12.44
CA ASP A 164 -5.68 -16.91 12.51
C ASP A 164 -4.52 -16.11 11.91
N PHE A 165 -4.77 -14.94 11.33
CA PHE A 165 -3.74 -14.14 10.66
C PHE A 165 -2.64 -13.66 11.61
N LEU A 166 -2.91 -13.64 12.91
CA LEU A 166 -2.01 -13.08 13.92
C LEU A 166 -0.77 -13.92 14.23
N GLY A 167 -0.77 -15.23 13.93
CA GLY A 167 0.26 -16.14 14.39
C GLY A 167 1.17 -16.72 13.30
N GLY A 168 2.39 -17.10 13.71
CA GLY A 168 3.28 -17.94 12.92
C GLY A 168 4.08 -17.26 11.82
N PHE A 169 4.04 -15.93 11.72
CA PHE A 169 4.87 -15.16 10.78
C PHE A 169 6.22 -14.80 11.38
N HIS A 170 7.26 -14.85 10.56
CA HIS A 170 8.50 -14.10 10.78
C HIS A 170 8.48 -12.87 9.90
N THR A 171 8.96 -11.76 10.42
CA THR A 171 8.93 -10.48 9.70
C THR A 171 10.33 -10.00 9.34
N VAL A 172 10.42 -9.14 8.34
CA VAL A 172 11.68 -8.50 7.94
C VAL A 172 12.31 -7.73 9.11
N TYR A 173 11.51 -7.17 10.01
CA TYR A 173 11.97 -6.40 11.16
C TYR A 173 12.77 -7.24 12.15
N GLU A 174 12.30 -8.45 12.47
CA GLU A 174 13.01 -9.38 13.34
C GLU A 174 14.33 -9.86 12.72
N VAL A 175 14.31 -10.10 11.40
CA VAL A 175 15.50 -10.54 10.66
C VAL A 175 16.54 -9.41 10.63
N LEU A 176 16.13 -8.18 10.33
CA LEU A 176 16.98 -7.00 10.34
C LEU A 176 17.56 -6.77 11.76
N PHE A 177 16.74 -6.84 12.79
CA PHE A 177 17.16 -6.69 14.18
C PHE A 177 18.22 -7.72 14.60
N LYS A 178 18.03 -8.99 14.24
CA LYS A 178 19.02 -10.06 14.48
C LYS A 178 20.36 -9.79 13.79
N ASN A 179 20.35 -9.02 12.70
CA ASN A 179 21.54 -8.59 11.97
C ASN A 179 22.09 -7.22 12.45
N GLY A 180 21.59 -6.67 13.54
CA GLY A 180 22.02 -5.38 14.08
C GLY A 180 21.57 -4.16 13.28
N VAL A 181 20.56 -4.33 12.41
CA VAL A 181 20.01 -3.29 11.54
C VAL A 181 18.78 -2.68 12.19
N SER A 182 18.75 -1.36 12.31
CA SER A 182 17.60 -0.64 12.87
C SER A 182 16.44 -0.58 11.88
N SER A 183 15.23 -0.79 12.39
CA SER A 183 14.01 -0.69 11.60
C SER A 183 12.84 -0.15 12.42
N THR A 184 11.92 0.58 11.78
CA THR A 184 10.75 1.15 12.44
C THR A 184 9.59 1.26 11.47
N ILE A 185 8.39 0.88 11.93
CA ILE A 185 7.10 1.14 11.28
C ILE A 185 6.56 2.43 11.87
N PHE A 186 6.42 3.45 11.04
CA PHE A 186 5.77 4.71 11.38
C PHE A 186 4.32 4.67 10.93
N TYR A 187 3.39 5.05 11.78
CA TYR A 187 1.97 5.04 11.48
C TYR A 187 1.30 6.34 12.01
N GLU A 188 0.24 6.77 11.35
CA GLU A 188 -0.52 7.93 11.82
C GLU A 188 -1.60 7.53 12.84
N ASP A 189 -2.40 6.52 12.54
CA ASP A 189 -3.49 6.05 13.43
C ASP A 189 -3.36 4.57 13.80
N TRP A 190 -3.32 3.68 12.83
CA TRP A 190 -3.26 2.23 12.98
C TRP A 190 -2.15 1.66 12.10
N SER A 191 -1.74 0.42 12.34
CA SER A 191 -0.80 -0.29 11.48
C SER A 191 -1.30 -1.69 11.18
N ALA A 192 -1.33 -2.05 9.89
CA ALA A 192 -1.62 -3.40 9.45
C ALA A 192 -0.62 -4.43 10.01
N ALA A 193 0.60 -3.99 10.30
CA ALA A 193 1.65 -4.82 10.89
C ALA A 193 1.37 -5.23 12.35
N LEU A 194 0.37 -4.65 13.01
CA LEU A 194 -0.13 -5.15 14.29
C LEU A 194 -0.75 -6.55 14.18
N SER A 195 -1.06 -7.03 12.97
CA SER A 195 -1.44 -8.42 12.73
C SER A 195 -0.33 -9.42 13.04
N PHE A 196 0.93 -9.01 13.08
CA PHE A 196 2.04 -9.94 13.28
C PHE A 196 2.36 -10.09 14.77
N GLU A 197 1.93 -11.21 15.35
CA GLU A 197 2.19 -11.53 16.76
C GLU A 197 3.66 -11.39 17.14
N ALA A 198 4.57 -11.74 16.24
CA ALA A 198 6.01 -11.63 16.46
C ALA A 198 6.47 -10.19 16.78
N LEU A 199 5.82 -9.18 16.17
CA LEU A 199 6.12 -7.77 16.45
C LEU A 199 5.51 -7.30 17.78
N LEU A 200 4.39 -7.89 18.21
CA LEU A 200 3.71 -7.55 19.45
C LEU A 200 4.40 -8.12 20.68
N LEU A 201 4.77 -9.40 20.65
CA LEU A 201 5.31 -10.12 21.80
C LEU A 201 6.77 -9.76 22.12
N HIS A 202 7.56 -9.33 21.13
CA HIS A 202 9.00 -9.11 21.28
C HIS A 202 9.42 -7.66 21.46
N ASN A 203 8.53 -6.75 21.84
CA ASN A 203 8.84 -5.33 22.10
C ASN A 203 8.24 -4.33 21.09
N GLN A 204 6.94 -4.12 21.13
CA GLN A 204 6.23 -3.16 20.30
C GLN A 204 6.94 -1.80 20.15
N ALA A 205 7.39 -1.24 21.27
CA ALA A 205 8.04 0.08 21.27
C ALA A 205 9.41 0.08 20.55
N GLN A 206 9.90 -1.05 20.10
CA GLN A 206 11.13 -1.14 19.32
C GLN A 206 10.85 -1.00 17.82
N PHE A 207 9.72 -1.53 17.36
CA PHE A 207 9.40 -1.59 15.93
C PHE A 207 8.38 -0.56 15.50
N PHE A 208 7.60 0.03 16.40
CA PHE A 208 6.53 0.97 16.08
C PHE A 208 6.79 2.36 16.64
N ALA A 209 6.45 3.39 15.87
CA ALA A 209 6.47 4.78 16.29
C ALA A 209 5.38 5.57 15.56
N GLU A 210 4.80 6.58 16.21
CA GLU A 210 3.92 7.53 15.54
C GLU A 210 4.70 8.31 14.47
N TYR A 211 4.05 8.59 13.32
CA TYR A 211 4.67 9.30 12.21
C TYR A 211 5.23 10.68 12.63
N ALA A 212 4.60 11.34 13.59
CA ALA A 212 5.08 12.62 14.12
C ALA A 212 6.56 12.61 14.57
N ARG A 213 7.13 11.44 14.88
CA ARG A 213 8.56 11.29 15.24
C ARG A 213 9.49 11.24 14.03
N PHE A 214 8.99 10.89 12.84
CA PHE A 214 9.80 10.70 11.64
C PHE A 214 10.61 11.96 11.28
N PRO A 215 10.01 13.16 11.14
CA PRO A 215 10.74 14.37 10.76
C PRO A 215 11.83 14.78 11.77
N ASP A 216 11.63 14.50 13.05
CA ASP A 216 12.64 14.81 14.07
C ASP A 216 13.82 13.83 14.04
N LEU A 217 13.59 12.55 13.75
CA LEU A 217 14.65 11.57 13.53
C LEU A 217 15.48 11.92 12.29
N VAL A 218 14.84 12.37 11.21
CA VAL A 218 15.54 12.88 10.02
C VAL A 218 16.42 14.08 10.38
N LYS A 219 15.86 15.11 11.02
CA LYS A 219 16.63 16.32 11.42
C LYS A 219 17.85 15.97 12.27
N GLN A 220 17.71 15.00 13.17
CA GLN A 220 18.78 14.58 14.09
C GLN A 220 19.79 13.60 13.45
N ASN A 221 19.61 13.23 12.17
CA ASN A 221 20.41 12.19 11.50
C ASN A 221 20.38 10.84 12.27
N LYS A 222 19.20 10.47 12.78
CA LYS A 222 18.94 9.25 13.57
C LYS A 222 17.86 8.37 12.94
N LEU A 223 17.58 8.58 11.66
CA LEU A 223 16.61 7.77 10.94
C LEU A 223 17.04 6.29 10.94
N PRO A 224 16.17 5.32 11.22
CA PRO A 224 16.47 3.91 11.08
C PRO A 224 16.87 3.52 9.66
N SER A 225 17.57 2.39 9.51
CA SER A 225 17.98 1.89 8.19
C SER A 225 16.80 1.43 7.34
N TYR A 226 15.81 0.76 7.93
CA TYR A 226 14.57 0.40 7.25
C TYR A 226 13.38 1.07 7.94
N CYS A 227 12.66 1.90 7.19
CA CYS A 227 11.48 2.60 7.66
C CYS A 227 10.29 2.21 6.79
N PHE A 228 9.17 1.86 7.41
CA PHE A 228 7.90 1.65 6.73
C PHE A 228 6.91 2.68 7.26
N ILE A 229 6.20 3.38 6.37
CA ILE A 229 5.26 4.43 6.72
C ILE A 229 3.88 3.97 6.28
N GLU A 230 2.96 3.96 7.23
CA GLU A 230 1.54 3.71 7.02
C GLU A 230 0.74 5.01 7.13
N PRO A 231 -0.21 5.25 6.22
CA PRO A 231 -1.06 6.42 6.21
C PRO A 231 -2.07 6.39 7.37
N ARG A 232 -2.91 7.41 7.45
CA ARG A 232 -4.09 7.44 8.30
C ARG A 232 -5.26 6.82 7.55
N TYR A 233 -5.79 5.74 8.12
CA TYR A 233 -6.89 4.96 7.56
C TYR A 233 -8.27 5.42 8.03
N ASN A 234 -8.34 6.08 9.19
CA ASN A 234 -9.60 6.49 9.79
C ASN A 234 -9.58 7.98 10.12
N PRO A 235 -10.72 8.67 10.10
CA PRO A 235 -10.81 10.03 10.57
C PRO A 235 -10.30 10.14 12.02
N GLN A 236 -9.54 11.20 12.32
CA GLN A 236 -9.05 11.46 13.67
C GLN A 236 -9.44 12.85 14.14
N ASP A 237 -9.88 12.97 15.39
CA ASP A 237 -10.04 14.24 16.05
C ASP A 237 -8.76 14.61 16.82
N SER A 238 -8.10 15.68 16.41
CA SER A 238 -6.96 16.24 17.10
C SER A 238 -7.25 17.66 17.53
N ASN A 239 -7.45 17.88 18.85
CA ASN A 239 -7.71 19.20 19.43
C ASN A 239 -8.90 19.96 18.79
N GLY A 240 -9.97 19.24 18.42
CA GLY A 240 -11.14 19.82 17.77
C GLY A 240 -10.98 20.08 16.28
N ILE A 241 -9.93 19.57 15.67
CA ILE A 241 -9.72 19.55 14.22
C ILE A 241 -9.89 18.10 13.77
N SER A 242 -10.86 17.86 12.88
CA SER A 242 -11.01 16.56 12.22
C SER A 242 -9.96 16.42 11.12
N LEU A 243 -9.17 15.36 11.20
CA LEU A 243 -8.19 14.98 10.18
C LEU A 243 -8.79 13.83 9.37
N PRO A 244 -9.04 14.01 8.07
CA PRO A 244 -9.58 12.94 7.23
C PRO A 244 -8.55 11.84 6.99
N PRO A 245 -8.95 10.64 6.53
CA PRO A 245 -8.04 9.63 6.02
C PRO A 245 -7.14 10.19 4.91
N ASN A 246 -5.91 9.67 4.78
CA ASN A 246 -4.96 10.12 3.76
C ASN A 246 -4.27 8.97 3.00
N ASP A 247 -4.88 7.81 3.02
CA ASP A 247 -4.42 6.58 2.39
C ASP A 247 -4.81 6.44 0.91
N GLN A 248 -5.81 7.22 0.45
CA GLN A 248 -6.41 7.22 -0.90
C GLN A 248 -7.34 6.04 -1.20
N HIS A 249 -7.82 5.29 -0.21
CA HIS A 249 -8.74 4.18 -0.43
C HIS A 249 -10.01 4.62 -1.18
N PRO A 250 -10.45 3.94 -2.29
CA PRO A 250 -11.73 4.24 -2.93
C PRO A 250 -12.90 3.77 -2.03
N PRO A 251 -14.10 4.32 -2.19
CA PRO A 251 -14.48 5.43 -3.08
C PRO A 251 -14.38 6.79 -2.43
N ASP A 252 -14.18 6.88 -1.12
CA ASP A 252 -14.51 8.03 -0.28
C ASP A 252 -13.30 8.74 0.33
N HIS A 253 -12.13 8.11 0.39
CA HIS A 253 -10.93 8.78 0.87
C HIS A 253 -10.34 9.70 -0.21
N ASP A 254 -10.20 10.98 0.16
CA ASP A 254 -9.82 12.04 -0.79
C ASP A 254 -8.38 11.86 -1.28
N ILE A 255 -8.23 11.83 -2.60
CA ILE A 255 -6.92 11.75 -3.27
C ILE A 255 -6.00 12.91 -2.87
N ALA A 256 -6.54 14.12 -2.65
CA ALA A 256 -5.73 15.27 -2.26
C ALA A 256 -5.02 15.08 -0.91
N GLU A 257 -5.66 14.41 0.04
CA GLU A 257 -5.06 14.12 1.34
C GLU A 257 -3.87 13.17 1.20
N GLY A 258 -3.98 12.13 0.37
CA GLY A 258 -2.85 11.25 0.08
C GLY A 258 -1.74 11.92 -0.72
N GLU A 259 -2.07 12.77 -1.70
CA GLU A 259 -1.09 13.63 -2.40
C GLU A 259 -0.33 14.49 -1.38
N GLN A 260 -1.03 15.05 -0.40
CA GLN A 260 -0.40 15.84 0.67
C GLN A 260 0.49 14.99 1.59
N LEU A 261 0.08 13.74 1.91
CA LEU A 261 0.92 12.82 2.68
C LEU A 261 2.21 12.49 1.91
N ILE A 262 2.12 12.11 0.65
CA ILE A 262 3.27 11.82 -0.22
C ILE A 262 4.24 13.00 -0.24
N ARG A 263 3.72 14.22 -0.43
CA ARG A 263 4.50 15.45 -0.40
C ARG A 263 5.16 15.69 0.96
N THR A 264 4.44 15.43 2.04
CA THR A 264 4.93 15.59 3.41
C THR A 264 6.08 14.64 3.70
N VAL A 265 5.94 13.35 3.38
CA VAL A 265 7.00 12.35 3.57
C VAL A 265 8.25 12.72 2.75
N TYR A 266 8.08 13.10 1.49
CA TYR A 266 9.18 13.57 0.65
C TYR A 266 9.90 14.78 1.28
N ASN A 267 9.15 15.80 1.69
CA ASN A 267 9.70 17.00 2.29
C ASN A 267 10.38 16.74 3.64
N ASP A 268 9.80 15.86 4.46
CA ASP A 268 10.38 15.48 5.75
C ASP A 268 11.71 14.77 5.57
N LEU A 269 11.81 13.85 4.61
CA LEU A 269 13.08 13.18 4.29
C LEU A 269 14.16 14.15 3.81
N ARG A 270 13.76 15.27 3.19
CA ARG A 270 14.64 16.33 2.70
C ARG A 270 15.11 17.32 3.78
N ARG A 271 14.66 17.19 5.04
CA ARG A 271 15.04 18.11 6.14
C ARG A 271 16.48 18.00 6.58
N ASN A 272 17.21 16.99 6.12
CA ASN A 272 18.62 16.76 6.42
C ASN A 272 19.34 16.25 5.16
N ASP A 273 20.30 17.02 4.68
CA ASP A 273 21.05 16.70 3.47
C ASP A 273 21.82 15.38 3.55
N ASP A 274 22.37 15.03 4.71
CA ASP A 274 23.14 13.79 4.89
C ASP A 274 22.23 12.58 4.88
N VAL A 275 21.03 12.70 5.45
CA VAL A 275 19.98 11.67 5.36
C VAL A 275 19.52 11.54 3.91
N TRP A 276 19.17 12.66 3.25
CA TRP A 276 18.75 12.64 1.85
C TRP A 276 19.78 11.95 0.93
N LYS A 277 21.07 12.34 1.05
CA LYS A 277 22.18 11.78 0.24
C LYS A 277 22.44 10.29 0.50
N SER A 278 21.78 9.68 1.48
CA SER A 278 21.93 8.26 1.80
C SER A 278 20.61 7.51 1.81
N SER A 279 19.56 8.06 1.20
CA SER A 279 18.20 7.50 1.27
C SER A 279 17.67 7.05 -0.08
N ILE A 280 16.81 6.04 -0.01
CA ILE A 280 15.81 5.67 -1.01
C ILE A 280 14.43 5.85 -0.36
N LEU A 281 13.50 6.52 -1.04
CA LEU A 281 12.08 6.50 -0.73
C LEU A 281 11.37 5.70 -1.82
N ALA A 282 10.75 4.59 -1.45
CA ALA A 282 9.85 3.82 -2.29
C ALA A 282 8.40 4.20 -1.94
N ILE A 283 7.68 4.76 -2.90
CA ILE A 283 6.24 5.05 -2.79
C ILE A 283 5.56 3.95 -3.58
N VAL A 284 4.78 3.12 -2.90
CA VAL A 284 4.09 1.96 -3.50
C VAL A 284 2.66 1.90 -2.97
N TYR A 285 1.79 1.20 -3.69
CA TYR A 285 0.44 0.89 -3.24
C TYR A 285 0.35 -0.60 -2.95
N ASP A 286 -0.52 -1.01 -2.04
CA ASP A 286 -0.60 -2.39 -1.58
C ASP A 286 -1.30 -3.31 -2.59
N GLU A 287 -2.42 -2.87 -3.16
CA GLU A 287 -3.13 -3.57 -4.22
C GLU A 287 -3.94 -2.58 -5.07
N HIS A 288 -4.65 -3.05 -6.10
CA HIS A 288 -5.24 -2.22 -7.15
C HIS A 288 -6.62 -1.63 -6.83
N GLY A 289 -7.26 -2.01 -5.71
CA GLY A 289 -8.57 -1.49 -5.29
C GLY A 289 -9.73 -1.85 -6.22
N GLY A 290 -9.67 -2.97 -6.93
CA GLY A 290 -10.65 -3.33 -7.94
C GLY A 290 -10.65 -2.44 -9.19
N LEU A 291 -9.74 -1.45 -9.28
CA LEU A 291 -9.65 -0.47 -10.35
C LEU A 291 -8.90 -1.02 -11.56
N TYR A 292 -9.31 -0.57 -12.75
CA TYR A 292 -8.79 -1.07 -14.02
C TYR A 292 -7.27 -0.95 -14.16
N ASP A 293 -6.65 -2.01 -14.64
CA ASP A 293 -5.29 -2.05 -15.18
C ASP A 293 -5.26 -2.94 -16.43
N HIS A 294 -4.55 -2.52 -17.48
CA HIS A 294 -4.56 -3.25 -18.74
C HIS A 294 -3.48 -4.34 -18.83
N VAL A 295 -2.50 -4.35 -17.92
CA VAL A 295 -1.36 -5.27 -18.01
C VAL A 295 -1.62 -6.53 -17.20
N ALA A 296 -1.60 -7.65 -17.89
CA ALA A 296 -1.73 -8.97 -17.27
C ALA A 296 -0.58 -9.27 -16.32
N PRO A 297 -0.85 -9.66 -15.05
CA PRO A 297 0.19 -10.01 -14.11
C PRO A 297 0.92 -11.29 -14.52
N PRO A 298 2.23 -11.40 -14.23
CA PRO A 298 3.01 -12.59 -14.53
C PRO A 298 2.83 -13.70 -13.49
N ARG A 299 3.30 -14.88 -13.83
CA ARG A 299 3.53 -15.96 -12.86
C ARG A 299 4.70 -15.62 -11.93
N CYS A 300 4.63 -16.13 -10.72
CA CYS A 300 5.64 -15.92 -9.70
C CYS A 300 5.97 -17.20 -8.92
N VAL A 301 7.00 -17.15 -8.11
CA VAL A 301 7.39 -18.24 -7.20
C VAL A 301 6.40 -18.28 -6.04
N SER A 302 5.86 -19.46 -5.73
CA SER A 302 5.09 -19.65 -4.49
C SER A 302 5.96 -19.33 -3.27
N PRO A 303 5.48 -18.51 -2.30
CA PRO A 303 6.33 -18.01 -1.22
C PRO A 303 6.81 -19.11 -0.27
N ASP A 304 5.96 -20.05 0.07
CA ASP A 304 6.17 -21.06 1.13
C ASP A 304 5.67 -22.46 0.77
N GLY A 305 5.02 -22.60 -0.40
CA GLY A 305 4.42 -23.85 -0.85
C GLY A 305 3.09 -24.21 -0.17
N ILE A 306 2.55 -23.29 0.65
CA ILE A 306 1.22 -23.44 1.23
C ILE A 306 0.19 -23.13 0.14
N VAL A 307 -0.87 -23.92 0.09
CA VAL A 307 -1.98 -23.76 -0.85
C VAL A 307 -3.23 -23.38 -0.05
N CYS A 308 -3.96 -22.37 -0.49
CA CYS A 308 -5.32 -22.15 0.01
C CYS A 308 -6.23 -23.26 -0.54
N PRO A 309 -6.94 -24.00 0.32
CA PRO A 309 -7.75 -25.12 -0.15
C PRO A 309 -9.09 -24.69 -0.76
N SER A 310 -9.62 -23.53 -0.34
CA SER A 310 -10.92 -23.04 -0.78
C SER A 310 -10.99 -21.49 -0.66
N PRO A 311 -11.02 -20.77 -1.77
CA PRO A 311 -10.80 -21.28 -3.14
C PRO A 311 -9.39 -21.82 -3.33
N ALA A 312 -9.24 -22.84 -4.20
CA ALA A 312 -7.95 -23.47 -4.43
C ALA A 312 -6.98 -22.51 -5.14
N PHE A 313 -5.91 -22.12 -4.42
CA PHE A 313 -4.90 -21.19 -4.96
C PHE A 313 -3.50 -21.51 -4.43
N ASP A 314 -2.53 -21.59 -5.34
CA ASP A 314 -1.16 -22.00 -5.06
C ASP A 314 -0.15 -20.85 -4.91
N PHE A 315 -0.65 -19.63 -4.93
CA PHE A 315 0.15 -18.39 -4.82
C PHE A 315 1.25 -18.28 -5.89
N THR A 316 0.99 -18.75 -7.10
CA THR A 316 1.91 -18.64 -8.24
C THR A 316 1.49 -17.58 -9.27
N TRP A 317 0.47 -16.77 -8.96
CA TRP A 317 0.10 -15.56 -9.69
C TRP A 317 0.30 -14.33 -8.83
N LEU A 318 0.80 -13.25 -9.45
CA LEU A 318 0.70 -11.91 -8.89
C LEU A 318 -0.71 -11.35 -9.17
N GLY A 319 -1.11 -10.31 -8.43
CA GLY A 319 -2.30 -9.53 -8.74
C GLY A 319 -2.00 -8.40 -9.73
N PRO A 320 -2.99 -7.53 -10.03
CA PRO A 320 -2.83 -6.39 -10.93
C PRO A 320 -1.71 -5.43 -10.48
N ARG A 321 -1.25 -4.58 -11.43
CA ARG A 321 -0.21 -3.60 -11.14
C ARG A 321 -0.69 -2.52 -10.17
N VAL A 322 0.29 -2.02 -9.42
CA VAL A 322 0.14 -0.88 -8.52
C VAL A 322 1.17 0.20 -8.84
N PRO A 323 0.91 1.48 -8.55
CA PRO A 323 1.90 2.52 -8.70
C PRO A 323 3.14 2.25 -7.85
N ALA A 324 4.33 2.44 -8.42
CA ALA A 324 5.59 2.32 -7.70
C ALA A 324 6.60 3.35 -8.22
N ILE A 325 7.06 4.23 -7.32
CA ILE A 325 8.02 5.29 -7.63
C ILE A 325 9.22 5.15 -6.69
N ILE A 326 10.41 5.08 -7.27
CA ILE A 326 11.68 5.03 -6.52
C ILE A 326 12.33 6.40 -6.56
N VAL A 327 12.37 7.03 -5.41
CA VAL A 327 12.88 8.40 -5.20
C VAL A 327 14.22 8.33 -4.49
N SER A 328 15.26 8.87 -5.11
CA SER A 328 16.59 8.98 -4.51
C SER A 328 17.38 10.09 -5.23
N PRO A 329 18.34 10.74 -4.56
CA PRO A 329 19.23 11.69 -5.24
C PRO A 329 20.09 11.07 -6.34
N TYR A 330 20.15 9.74 -6.43
CA TYR A 330 20.93 8.98 -7.40
C TYR A 330 20.09 8.36 -8.51
N VAL A 331 18.85 8.77 -8.66
CA VAL A 331 17.94 8.36 -9.73
C VAL A 331 17.87 9.47 -10.78
N GLN A 332 17.95 9.13 -12.06
CA GLN A 332 17.78 10.10 -13.15
C GLN A 332 16.31 10.51 -13.30
N ALA A 333 16.09 11.76 -13.76
CA ALA A 333 14.73 12.21 -14.03
C ALA A 333 14.11 11.44 -15.20
N GLY A 334 12.84 11.04 -15.04
CA GLY A 334 12.08 10.34 -16.07
C GLY A 334 12.55 8.90 -16.34
N GLN A 335 13.28 8.32 -15.42
CA GLN A 335 13.70 6.92 -15.55
C GLN A 335 12.51 5.98 -15.42
N ILE A 336 12.46 4.94 -16.22
CA ILE A 336 11.42 3.92 -16.18
C ILE A 336 12.09 2.54 -16.17
N ASP A 337 11.69 1.68 -15.25
CA ASP A 337 12.10 0.27 -15.24
C ASP A 337 10.98 -0.61 -15.78
N HIS A 338 11.14 -1.02 -17.05
CA HIS A 338 10.27 -1.99 -17.73
C HIS A 338 10.81 -3.43 -17.66
N ALA A 339 12.05 -3.59 -17.21
CA ALA A 339 12.77 -4.85 -17.39
C ALA A 339 12.51 -5.86 -16.28
N ASN A 340 12.06 -5.38 -15.13
CA ASN A 340 11.92 -6.21 -13.94
C ASN A 340 10.47 -6.24 -13.46
N ASP A 341 9.97 -7.46 -13.26
CA ASP A 341 8.74 -7.67 -12.53
C ASP A 341 9.04 -7.58 -11.04
N TYR A 342 8.41 -6.62 -10.36
CA TYR A 342 8.48 -6.42 -8.92
C TYR A 342 7.17 -6.82 -8.27
N ASP A 343 7.25 -7.20 -7.00
CA ASP A 343 6.13 -7.29 -6.09
C ASP A 343 6.57 -6.81 -4.69
N HIS A 344 5.69 -6.85 -3.69
CA HIS A 344 6.04 -6.33 -2.36
C HIS A 344 7.18 -7.08 -1.69
N THR A 345 7.47 -8.32 -2.09
CA THR A 345 8.67 -9.04 -1.61
C THR A 345 9.98 -8.42 -2.08
N SER A 346 9.93 -7.56 -3.12
CA SER A 346 11.07 -6.77 -3.58
C SER A 346 11.51 -5.72 -2.55
N LEU A 347 10.61 -5.25 -1.69
CA LEU A 347 10.93 -4.39 -0.55
C LEU A 347 11.84 -5.12 0.43
N ILE A 348 11.44 -6.35 0.82
CA ILE A 348 12.24 -7.22 1.70
C ILE A 348 13.59 -7.53 1.07
N ALA A 349 13.59 -8.00 -0.19
CA ALA A 349 14.82 -8.36 -0.88
C ALA A 349 15.81 -7.20 -0.96
N THR A 350 15.32 -5.99 -1.26
CA THR A 350 16.16 -4.78 -1.33
C THR A 350 16.69 -4.39 0.04
N ALA A 351 15.86 -4.41 1.09
CA ALA A 351 16.29 -4.12 2.46
C ALA A 351 17.38 -5.09 2.93
N MET A 352 17.17 -6.38 2.69
CA MET A 352 18.15 -7.42 3.05
C MET A 352 19.45 -7.26 2.29
N LYS A 353 19.40 -6.98 0.99
CA LYS A 353 20.61 -6.74 0.16
C LYS A 353 21.39 -5.52 0.63
N LEU A 354 20.71 -4.43 0.95
CA LEU A 354 21.35 -3.18 1.35
C LEU A 354 21.97 -3.26 2.75
N PHE A 355 21.32 -3.95 3.69
CA PHE A 355 21.64 -3.80 5.11
C PHE A 355 22.09 -5.08 5.80
N ALA A 356 21.69 -6.26 5.34
CA ALA A 356 21.94 -7.53 6.03
C ALA A 356 22.76 -8.52 5.20
N GLY A 357 23.14 -8.16 3.97
CA GLY A 357 23.90 -9.01 3.05
C GLY A 357 23.16 -10.30 2.73
N ASN A 358 22.54 -10.48 1.69
CA ASN A 358 21.78 -11.58 1.03
C ASN A 358 21.63 -12.94 1.76
N ALA A 359 22.05 -13.06 3.02
CA ALA A 359 22.07 -14.32 3.76
C ALA A 359 20.92 -14.37 4.76
N TRP A 360 19.74 -14.74 4.29
CA TRP A 360 18.66 -15.15 5.20
C TRP A 360 18.09 -16.50 4.76
N PRO A 361 17.63 -17.35 5.72
CA PRO A 361 17.01 -18.62 5.40
C PRO A 361 15.68 -18.43 4.64
N SER A 362 15.43 -19.25 3.61
CA SER A 362 14.21 -19.17 2.79
C SER A 362 12.93 -19.52 3.54
N ASP A 363 13.06 -20.24 4.64
CA ASP A 363 11.96 -20.62 5.52
C ASP A 363 11.50 -19.48 6.45
N VAL A 364 12.28 -18.38 6.52
CA VAL A 364 11.96 -17.23 7.38
C VAL A 364 11.10 -16.20 6.66
N LEU A 365 11.51 -15.74 5.45
CA LEU A 365 10.82 -14.69 4.70
C LEU A 365 10.32 -15.19 3.33
N GLY A 366 10.24 -16.50 3.15
CA GLY A 366 9.70 -17.12 1.95
C GLY A 366 10.66 -17.17 0.75
N LYS A 367 10.42 -18.13 -0.14
CA LYS A 367 11.19 -18.34 -1.35
C LYS A 367 11.01 -17.22 -2.36
N ARG A 368 9.82 -16.59 -2.39
CA ARG A 368 9.52 -15.48 -3.30
C ARG A 368 10.40 -14.28 -2.99
N ALA A 369 10.54 -13.88 -1.72
CA ALA A 369 11.42 -12.79 -1.33
C ALA A 369 12.89 -13.06 -1.70
N GLN A 370 13.36 -14.32 -1.65
CA GLN A 370 14.69 -14.67 -2.10
C GLN A 370 14.86 -14.59 -3.62
N ALA A 371 13.81 -14.87 -4.39
CA ALA A 371 13.80 -14.81 -5.85
C ALA A 371 13.49 -13.41 -6.40
N ALA A 372 12.98 -12.52 -5.55
CA ALA A 372 12.51 -11.19 -5.93
C ALA A 372 13.63 -10.32 -6.50
N LYS A 373 13.27 -9.50 -7.47
CA LYS A 373 14.15 -8.47 -8.01
C LYS A 373 14.33 -7.36 -6.99
N THR A 374 15.52 -6.78 -6.93
CA THR A 374 15.85 -5.66 -6.06
C THR A 374 15.96 -4.38 -6.88
N PHE A 375 15.42 -3.29 -6.40
CA PHE A 375 15.37 -2.02 -7.12
C PHE A 375 16.53 -1.06 -6.80
N ASP A 376 17.52 -1.49 -6.04
CA ASP A 376 18.75 -0.71 -5.82
C ASP A 376 19.57 -0.53 -7.10
N SER A 377 19.38 -1.39 -8.10
CA SER A 377 20.00 -1.26 -9.43
C SER A 377 19.48 -0.07 -10.25
N ILE A 378 18.37 0.53 -9.86
CA ILE A 378 17.82 1.77 -10.45
C ILE A 378 18.71 2.98 -10.13
N LEU A 379 19.48 2.91 -9.03
CA LEU A 379 20.34 3.98 -8.58
C LEU A 379 21.71 3.94 -9.26
N ASP A 380 22.15 5.08 -9.75
CA ASP A 380 23.55 5.27 -10.16
C ASP A 380 24.34 6.02 -9.06
N LEU A 381 24.92 5.25 -8.16
CA LEU A 381 25.70 5.77 -7.03
C LEU A 381 27.03 6.45 -7.44
N THR A 382 27.35 6.50 -8.73
CA THR A 382 28.49 7.26 -9.28
C THR A 382 28.15 8.72 -9.57
N LEU A 383 26.86 9.03 -9.65
CA LEU A 383 26.37 10.39 -9.87
C LEU A 383 26.61 11.28 -8.65
N GLN A 384 26.69 12.59 -8.88
CA GLN A 384 26.52 13.57 -7.82
C GLN A 384 25.07 13.56 -7.34
N PRO A 385 24.83 13.59 -6.03
CA PRO A 385 23.46 13.57 -5.51
C PRO A 385 22.67 14.80 -5.96
N ARG A 386 21.50 14.58 -6.50
CA ARG A 386 20.56 15.64 -6.89
C ARG A 386 19.97 16.30 -5.65
N MET A 387 20.19 17.60 -5.52
CA MET A 387 19.76 18.38 -4.36
C MET A 387 18.56 19.30 -4.67
N GLU A 388 18.22 19.48 -5.95
CA GLU A 388 17.07 20.27 -6.37
C GLU A 388 15.76 19.64 -5.89
N PHE A 389 14.81 20.49 -5.53
CA PHE A 389 13.44 20.09 -5.27
C PHE A 389 12.64 20.10 -6.57
N PRO A 390 11.84 19.08 -6.87
CA PRO A 390 10.87 19.19 -7.92
C PRO A 390 9.85 20.29 -7.60
N ASN A 391 9.40 20.97 -8.62
CA ASN A 391 8.37 22.01 -8.48
C ASN A 391 6.99 21.33 -8.51
N PHE A 392 6.41 21.13 -7.34
CA PHE A 392 5.05 20.61 -7.23
C PHE A 392 4.05 21.69 -7.68
N ALA A 393 3.29 21.39 -8.72
CA ALA A 393 2.17 22.24 -9.12
C ALA A 393 1.10 22.25 -8.01
N ASN A 394 0.27 23.27 -8.00
CA ASN A 394 -0.96 23.22 -7.21
C ASN A 394 -2.01 22.40 -7.97
N PRO A 395 -2.84 21.63 -7.28
CA PRO A 395 -3.95 20.92 -7.93
C PRO A 395 -4.88 21.93 -8.62
N PRO A 396 -5.50 21.55 -9.75
CA PRO A 396 -6.47 22.41 -10.42
C PRO A 396 -7.61 22.81 -9.49
N ALA A 397 -8.03 24.08 -9.53
CA ALA A 397 -9.12 24.58 -8.69
C ALA A 397 -10.43 23.78 -8.83
N ALA A 398 -10.69 23.21 -10.00
CA ALA A 398 -11.83 22.35 -10.26
C ALA A 398 -11.77 21.01 -9.49
N ALA A 399 -10.57 20.49 -9.22
CA ALA A 399 -10.39 19.28 -8.41
C ALA A 399 -10.62 19.56 -6.91
N MET A 400 -10.41 20.81 -6.48
CA MET A 400 -10.63 21.25 -5.09
C MET A 400 -12.10 21.67 -4.81
N THR A 401 -12.92 21.85 -5.83
CA THR A 401 -14.32 22.33 -5.71
C THR A 401 -15.37 21.21 -5.66
N ALA A 402 -14.99 19.96 -5.72
CA ALA A 402 -15.85 18.89 -5.24
C ALA A 402 -15.98 19.05 -3.71
N THR A 403 -16.71 20.08 -3.29
CA THR A 403 -17.29 20.09 -1.95
C THR A 403 -18.09 18.80 -1.88
N VAL A 404 -17.57 17.84 -1.12
CA VAL A 404 -18.42 16.80 -0.55
C VAL A 404 -19.62 17.56 -0.01
N PRO A 405 -20.85 17.35 -0.51
CA PRO A 405 -21.99 17.89 0.17
C PRO A 405 -21.80 17.40 1.60
N GLN A 406 -21.80 18.30 2.59
CA GLN A 406 -22.18 17.92 3.93
C GLN A 406 -23.62 17.43 3.86
N ILE A 407 -23.81 16.31 3.21
CA ILE A 407 -24.88 15.43 3.58
C ILE A 407 -24.49 15.11 5.01
N ALA A 408 -25.34 15.54 5.96
CA ALA A 408 -25.38 14.92 7.28
C ALA A 408 -25.48 13.41 6.99
N ALA A 409 -24.35 12.77 6.93
CA ALA A 409 -24.22 11.44 6.44
C ALA A 409 -24.93 10.56 7.44
N ALA A 410 -25.95 9.89 7.01
CA ALA A 410 -26.14 8.53 7.51
C ALA A 410 -24.76 7.90 7.37
N ALA A 411 -24.15 7.51 8.49
CA ALA A 411 -22.78 7.04 8.53
C ALA A 411 -22.53 6.12 7.34
N ALA A 412 -21.54 6.45 6.51
CA ALA A 412 -21.20 5.60 5.40
C ALA A 412 -20.83 4.23 5.98
N PRO A 413 -21.25 3.12 5.36
CA PRO A 413 -20.86 1.81 5.83
C PRO A 413 -19.33 1.71 5.83
N LEU A 414 -18.77 1.06 6.85
CA LEU A 414 -17.33 0.87 6.95
C LEU A 414 -16.79 0.21 5.67
N SER A 415 -15.68 0.72 5.16
CA SER A 415 -14.96 0.11 4.04
C SER A 415 -14.42 -1.28 4.42
N LYS A 416 -14.04 -2.08 3.44
CA LYS A 416 -13.44 -3.39 3.67
C LYS A 416 -12.20 -3.28 4.57
N LEU A 417 -11.31 -2.32 4.30
CA LEU A 417 -10.13 -2.06 5.12
C LEU A 417 -10.49 -1.74 6.57
N GLN A 418 -11.51 -0.92 6.79
CA GLN A 418 -11.99 -0.56 8.13
C GLN A 418 -12.58 -1.76 8.86
N LEU A 419 -13.34 -2.61 8.17
CA LEU A 419 -13.83 -3.87 8.72
C LEU A 419 -12.68 -4.82 9.07
N ASP A 420 -11.65 -4.89 8.25
CA ASP A 420 -10.46 -5.69 8.50
C ASP A 420 -9.66 -5.15 9.70
N ALA A 421 -9.47 -3.84 9.81
CA ALA A 421 -8.84 -3.19 10.96
C ALA A 421 -9.64 -3.45 12.26
N MET A 422 -10.97 -3.37 12.18
CA MET A 422 -11.86 -3.70 13.31
C MET A 422 -11.72 -5.17 13.73
N ALA A 423 -11.75 -6.10 12.78
CA ALA A 423 -11.60 -7.52 13.05
C ALA A 423 -10.23 -7.84 13.67
N GLN A 424 -9.17 -7.21 13.18
CA GLN A 424 -7.82 -7.28 13.73
C GLN A 424 -7.78 -6.76 15.18
N ALA A 425 -8.32 -5.58 15.42
CA ALA A 425 -8.35 -4.98 16.76
C ALA A 425 -9.16 -5.84 17.75
N LYS A 426 -10.29 -6.41 17.33
CA LYS A 426 -11.08 -7.35 18.13
C LYS A 426 -10.26 -8.57 18.51
N ALA A 427 -9.59 -9.20 17.58
CA ALA A 427 -8.76 -10.38 17.84
C ALA A 427 -7.60 -10.05 18.81
N LEU A 428 -6.98 -8.88 18.68
CA LEU A 428 -5.95 -8.40 19.60
C LEU A 428 -6.52 -8.09 21.00
N HIS A 429 -7.68 -7.44 21.05
CA HIS A 429 -8.38 -7.13 22.30
C HIS A 429 -8.70 -8.43 23.06
N GLU A 430 -9.39 -9.38 22.43
CA GLU A 430 -9.79 -10.65 23.04
C GLU A 430 -8.59 -11.49 23.49
N ARG A 431 -7.51 -11.50 22.73
CA ARG A 431 -6.36 -12.35 22.99
C ARG A 431 -5.36 -11.77 23.97
N LEU A 432 -5.05 -10.48 23.88
CA LEU A 432 -3.97 -9.83 24.62
C LEU A 432 -4.44 -8.88 25.71
N LEU A 433 -5.66 -8.39 25.62
CA LEU A 433 -6.23 -7.35 26.47
C LEU A 433 -7.63 -7.71 27.00
N PRO A 434 -7.87 -8.94 27.52
CA PRO A 434 -9.23 -9.40 27.85
C PRO A 434 -9.94 -8.56 28.90
N ASP A 435 -9.20 -7.80 29.71
CA ASP A 435 -9.74 -6.94 30.76
C ASP A 435 -9.89 -5.47 30.31
N LEU A 436 -9.56 -5.14 29.05
CA LEU A 436 -9.67 -3.78 28.52
C LEU A 436 -11.14 -3.35 28.46
N GLN A 437 -11.45 -2.20 29.06
CA GLN A 437 -12.72 -1.52 28.85
C GLN A 437 -12.50 -0.45 27.77
N THR A 438 -13.15 -0.62 26.62
CA THR A 438 -13.11 0.32 25.51
C THR A 438 -14.24 1.33 25.60
N SER A 439 -14.03 2.52 25.07
CA SER A 439 -15.05 3.58 24.99
C SER A 439 -16.20 3.22 24.04
N GLN A 440 -15.95 2.32 23.10
CA GLN A 440 -16.91 1.79 22.14
C GLN A 440 -17.07 0.28 22.32
N ASP A 441 -18.29 -0.22 22.25
CA ASP A 441 -18.56 -1.66 22.20
C ASP A 441 -18.26 -2.20 20.79
N PRO A 442 -17.26 -3.08 20.63
CA PRO A 442 -16.87 -3.57 19.32
C PRO A 442 -17.96 -4.36 18.58
N SER A 443 -19.04 -4.75 19.25
CA SER A 443 -20.18 -5.42 18.60
C SER A 443 -21.18 -4.43 17.96
N ASN A 444 -21.06 -3.14 18.26
CA ASN A 444 -22.00 -2.10 17.87
C ASN A 444 -21.36 -0.95 17.07
N ILE A 445 -20.16 -1.16 16.54
CA ILE A 445 -19.46 -0.16 15.72
C ILE A 445 -20.05 -0.19 14.30
N GLU A 446 -20.67 0.91 13.89
CA GLU A 446 -21.32 1.06 12.59
C GLU A 446 -20.77 2.25 11.77
N ASP A 447 -19.92 3.09 12.37
CA ASP A 447 -19.35 4.26 11.72
C ASP A 447 -17.85 4.41 11.98
N GLU A 448 -17.19 5.18 11.11
CA GLU A 448 -15.74 5.39 11.13
C GLU A 448 -15.23 6.08 12.40
N GLN A 449 -16.03 7.00 12.99
CA GLN A 449 -15.63 7.71 14.19
C GLN A 449 -15.60 6.76 15.40
N ALA A 450 -16.64 5.92 15.56
CA ALA A 450 -16.67 4.91 16.60
C ALA A 450 -15.55 3.88 16.41
N LEU A 451 -15.27 3.48 15.18
CA LEU A 451 -14.14 2.60 14.85
C LEU A 451 -12.81 3.25 15.23
N GLY A 452 -12.56 4.48 14.82
CA GLY A 452 -11.33 5.20 15.14
C GLY A 452 -11.07 5.31 16.65
N GLN A 453 -12.12 5.53 17.43
CA GLN A 453 -12.02 5.57 18.90
C GLN A 453 -11.67 4.18 19.47
N TYR A 454 -12.33 3.12 19.01
CA TYR A 454 -12.05 1.74 19.44
C TYR A 454 -10.60 1.33 19.11
N LEU A 455 -10.15 1.58 17.89
CA LEU A 455 -8.77 1.30 17.47
C LEU A 455 -7.76 2.05 18.34
N THR A 456 -8.07 3.31 18.70
CA THR A 456 -7.23 4.12 19.60
C THR A 456 -7.13 3.51 21.00
N ASP A 457 -8.23 3.04 21.57
CA ASP A 457 -8.25 2.41 22.89
C ASP A 457 -7.42 1.12 22.90
N VAL A 458 -7.60 0.25 21.90
CA VAL A 458 -6.83 -0.98 21.74
C VAL A 458 -5.34 -0.67 21.55
N LYS A 459 -5.00 0.25 20.65
CA LYS A 459 -3.61 0.68 20.38
C LYS A 459 -2.92 1.17 21.63
N ASN A 460 -3.53 2.10 22.38
CA ASN A 460 -2.96 2.68 23.59
C ASN A 460 -2.69 1.61 24.65
N SER A 461 -3.60 0.64 24.79
CA SER A 461 -3.47 -0.46 25.75
C SER A 461 -2.37 -1.44 25.36
N LEU A 462 -2.24 -1.75 24.07
CA LEU A 462 -1.13 -2.55 23.54
C LEU A 462 0.24 -1.87 23.80
N GLN A 463 0.33 -0.55 23.63
CA GLN A 463 1.54 0.22 23.93
C GLN A 463 1.90 0.17 25.42
N GLN A 464 0.92 0.24 26.31
CA GLN A 464 1.11 0.12 27.76
C GLN A 464 1.55 -1.30 28.15
N LEU A 465 0.97 -2.33 27.57
CA LEU A 465 1.37 -3.72 27.77
C LEU A 465 2.85 -3.91 27.39
N GLY A 466 3.27 -3.41 26.22
CA GLY A 466 4.66 -3.45 25.78
C GLY A 466 5.63 -2.66 26.67
N ALA A 467 5.18 -1.55 27.27
CA ALA A 467 5.98 -0.78 28.23
C ALA A 467 6.12 -1.48 29.58
N GLY A 468 5.07 -2.18 30.05
CA GLY A 468 5.07 -2.91 31.32
C GLY A 468 6.00 -4.13 31.33
N VAL A 469 6.17 -4.79 30.19
CA VAL A 469 7.10 -5.92 30.04
C VAL A 469 8.56 -5.48 30.22
N ARG A 470 8.91 -4.22 29.90
CA ARG A 470 10.27 -3.68 30.09
C ARG A 470 10.64 -3.42 31.56
N SER A 471 9.67 -3.03 32.38
CA SER A 471 9.91 -2.70 33.79
C SER A 471 10.15 -3.95 34.66
N ASN A 472 9.72 -5.13 34.19
CA ASN A 472 9.84 -6.40 34.90
C ASN A 472 10.96 -7.30 34.39
N GLY A 473 11.75 -6.86 33.42
CA GLY A 473 12.84 -7.60 32.77
C GLY A 473 14.25 -7.05 33.00
N ASN A 474 14.43 -6.19 34.04
CA ASN A 474 15.74 -5.74 34.53
C ASN A 474 16.13 -6.46 35.82
#